data_68ea174c1e704e997f715f6d9e37532f
#
_entry.id   68ea174c1e704e997f715f6d9e37532f
#
_cell.length_a   1.000
_cell.length_b   1.000
_cell.length_c   1.000
_cell.angle_alpha   90.00
_cell.angle_beta   90.00
_cell.angle_gamma   90.00
#
_symmetry.space_group_name_H-M   'P 1'
#
loop_
_entity.id
_entity.type
_entity.pdbx_description
1 polymer ?
#
loop_
_entity_poly.entity_id
_entity_poly.type
_entity_poly.pdbx_seq_one_letter_code
_entity_poly.pdbx_strand_id
1 'polypeptide(L)'
;QIKTSEGKEMALKTFKFGIGEGYQEISLPEEHILQVIEGNEVPKLDDVQAATIEALRNPINSKPLQEVVSKGEKVAVIVSDITRGWIRTPEFLKYVIDEINLGGVPDEDICIVIAQGTHRAQTREEDIAVCGKEVADRIKIYQHDCLAEDLVHVGDTSRGTPVWIDKHVADADKVIITGGITVHLMAGFGGGRKSILPGVAGDETIQKNHALALADEVGSGISQETRTTLIDHNRLNDDMCEAAALVNPCFLVNSVMDTNGDFARIVAGHWYDAWLEGTKEVMKIQGVKVKGQADVVIASPGGFPKDINLYQGSKTYDTAEMALKPGGIVISLLEAREINDPPEYMQSFHFNDVIEMEKAVRNKFTIPFFIAYRLFLLCQNSTVYIVTRKENFDTVKKTGQIPVETLEEAWSLAQKQLAERGLKDYTVNIMQHAANTVPMID
;
A
#
# COMPACT_ATOMS: atom_id res chain seq x y z
N GLN A 1 -26.14 -30.73 2.42
CA GLN A 1 -25.43 -32.03 2.20
C GLN A 1 -25.62 -32.42 0.74
N ILE A 2 -24.55 -32.44 -0.03
CA ILE A 2 -24.55 -32.91 -1.41
C ILE A 2 -23.90 -34.30 -1.41
N LYS A 3 -24.51 -35.27 -2.09
CA LYS A 3 -23.91 -36.59 -2.27
C LYS A 3 -23.04 -36.61 -3.50
N THR A 4 -21.82 -37.15 -3.41
CA THR A 4 -20.96 -37.44 -4.56
C THR A 4 -21.61 -38.52 -5.45
N SER A 5 -21.15 -38.64 -6.70
CA SER A 5 -21.54 -39.76 -7.60
C SER A 5 -21.27 -41.14 -7.01
N GLU A 6 -20.44 -41.23 -5.99
CA GLU A 6 -20.06 -42.44 -5.24
C GLU A 6 -20.83 -42.60 -3.90
N GLY A 7 -21.81 -41.70 -3.59
CA GLY A 7 -22.65 -41.79 -2.40
C GLY A 7 -22.03 -41.33 -1.08
N LYS A 8 -20.82 -40.77 -1.09
CA LYS A 8 -20.20 -40.13 0.08
C LYS A 8 -20.81 -38.79 0.39
N GLU A 9 -21.16 -38.53 1.66
CA GLU A 9 -21.55 -37.19 2.13
C GLU A 9 -20.33 -36.26 2.05
N MET A 10 -20.47 -35.16 1.30
CA MET A 10 -19.46 -34.16 1.18
C MET A 10 -19.65 -33.10 2.28
N ALA A 11 -18.66 -32.92 3.14
CA ALA A 11 -18.65 -31.84 4.12
C ALA A 11 -18.51 -30.51 3.39
N LEU A 12 -19.40 -29.58 3.65
CA LEU A 12 -19.39 -28.23 3.09
C LEU A 12 -19.01 -27.22 4.17
N LYS A 13 -18.16 -26.27 3.82
CA LYS A 13 -17.84 -25.11 4.65
C LYS A 13 -18.31 -23.83 3.97
N THR A 14 -19.05 -23.02 4.72
CA THR A 14 -19.61 -21.75 4.22
C THR A 14 -18.69 -20.60 4.56
N PHE A 15 -18.45 -19.72 3.57
CA PHE A 15 -17.66 -18.52 3.70
C PHE A 15 -18.47 -17.30 3.32
N LYS A 16 -18.19 -16.18 3.99
CA LYS A 16 -18.90 -14.92 3.86
C LYS A 16 -17.91 -13.83 3.43
N PHE A 17 -18.14 -13.23 2.28
CA PHE A 17 -17.26 -12.21 1.70
C PHE A 17 -17.97 -10.86 1.68
N GLY A 18 -17.30 -9.82 2.21
CA GLY A 18 -17.80 -8.45 2.15
C GLY A 18 -17.79 -7.92 0.72
N ILE A 19 -18.87 -7.25 0.32
CA ILE A 19 -19.00 -6.52 -0.94
C ILE A 19 -19.92 -5.32 -0.72
N GLY A 20 -19.43 -4.11 -1.02
CA GLY A 20 -20.14 -2.89 -0.67
C GLY A 20 -20.42 -2.85 0.84
N GLU A 21 -21.64 -2.49 1.20
CA GLU A 21 -22.11 -2.48 2.60
C GLU A 21 -22.75 -3.83 3.04
N GLY A 22 -22.70 -4.83 2.16
CA GLY A 22 -23.25 -6.15 2.39
C GLY A 22 -22.21 -7.26 2.29
N TYR A 23 -22.71 -8.45 1.97
CA TYR A 23 -21.86 -9.63 1.79
C TYR A 23 -22.51 -10.62 0.83
N GLN A 24 -21.68 -11.52 0.30
CA GLN A 24 -22.15 -12.73 -0.38
C GLN A 24 -21.56 -13.97 0.28
N GLU A 25 -22.30 -15.07 0.25
CA GLU A 25 -21.89 -16.34 0.87
C GLU A 25 -21.76 -17.43 -0.18
N ILE A 26 -20.85 -18.38 0.10
CA ILE A 26 -20.72 -19.59 -0.70
C ILE A 26 -20.35 -20.77 0.19
N SER A 27 -20.90 -21.94 -0.13
CA SER A 27 -20.55 -23.21 0.52
C SER A 27 -19.67 -24.03 -0.43
N LEU A 28 -18.48 -24.37 0.02
CA LEU A 28 -17.48 -25.11 -0.74
C LEU A 28 -17.18 -26.47 -0.09
N PRO A 29 -16.81 -27.49 -0.89
CA PRO A 29 -16.35 -28.78 -0.35
C PRO A 29 -15.08 -28.58 0.50
N GLU A 30 -15.10 -29.04 1.75
CA GLU A 30 -13.95 -28.88 2.65
C GLU A 30 -12.67 -29.51 2.11
N GLU A 31 -12.78 -30.61 1.37
CA GLU A 31 -11.64 -31.33 0.79
C GLU A 31 -10.86 -30.51 -0.24
N HIS A 32 -11.48 -29.52 -0.86
CA HIS A 32 -10.83 -28.62 -1.81
C HIS A 32 -10.24 -27.36 -1.17
N ILE A 33 -10.58 -27.05 0.08
CA ILE A 33 -10.09 -25.85 0.76
C ILE A 33 -8.66 -26.12 1.25
N LEU A 34 -7.69 -25.48 0.59
CA LEU A 34 -6.29 -25.55 1.00
C LEU A 34 -6.08 -24.78 2.30
N GLN A 35 -6.56 -23.54 2.36
CA GLN A 35 -6.42 -22.66 3.52
C GLN A 35 -7.40 -21.47 3.46
N VAL A 36 -7.78 -21.00 4.66
CA VAL A 36 -8.33 -19.65 4.87
C VAL A 36 -7.17 -18.75 5.29
N ILE A 37 -6.94 -17.66 4.54
CA ILE A 37 -5.81 -16.74 4.73
C ILE A 37 -6.38 -15.46 5.31
N GLU A 38 -6.15 -15.23 6.59
CA GLU A 38 -6.59 -14.04 7.33
C GLU A 38 -5.43 -13.49 8.15
N GLY A 39 -5.37 -12.16 8.28
CA GLY A 39 -4.37 -11.48 9.09
C GLY A 39 -4.49 -11.85 10.57
N ASN A 40 -3.43 -11.57 11.32
CA ASN A 40 -3.36 -11.93 12.72
C ASN A 40 -3.95 -10.82 13.60
N GLU A 41 -4.65 -11.21 14.66
CA GLU A 41 -5.02 -10.28 15.72
C GLU A 41 -3.81 -9.97 16.59
N VAL A 42 -3.63 -8.70 16.92
CA VAL A 42 -2.58 -8.21 17.82
C VAL A 42 -3.20 -7.27 18.85
N PRO A 43 -2.59 -7.16 20.04
CA PRO A 43 -3.03 -6.16 21.02
C PRO A 43 -2.90 -4.75 20.45
N LYS A 44 -3.92 -3.92 20.62
CA LYS A 44 -3.86 -2.49 20.32
C LYS A 44 -3.25 -1.71 21.47
N LEU A 45 -2.75 -0.51 21.18
CA LEU A 45 -2.29 0.42 22.21
C LEU A 45 -3.47 0.95 23.02
N ASP A 46 -3.38 0.87 24.35
CA ASP A 46 -4.39 1.41 25.25
C ASP A 46 -4.33 2.94 25.34
N ASP A 47 -3.10 3.50 25.24
CA ASP A 47 -2.81 4.93 25.34
C ASP A 47 -1.79 5.34 24.28
N VAL A 48 -2.28 5.94 23.19
CA VAL A 48 -1.44 6.39 22.06
C VAL A 48 -0.50 7.53 22.48
N GLN A 49 -0.94 8.43 23.37
CA GLN A 49 -0.12 9.52 23.90
C GLN A 49 1.08 8.96 24.66
N ALA A 50 0.83 8.09 25.65
CA ALA A 50 1.89 7.48 26.45
C ALA A 50 2.87 6.69 25.59
N ALA A 51 2.36 5.88 24.65
CA ALA A 51 3.17 5.10 23.72
C ALA A 51 4.01 5.99 22.80
N THR A 52 3.48 7.12 22.34
CA THR A 52 4.23 8.07 21.53
C THR A 52 5.36 8.72 22.32
N ILE A 53 5.07 9.25 23.51
CA ILE A 53 6.09 9.88 24.37
C ILE A 53 7.18 8.88 24.73
N GLU A 54 6.81 7.65 25.05
CA GLU A 54 7.77 6.57 25.34
C GLU A 54 8.68 6.30 24.13
N ALA A 55 8.12 6.19 22.92
CA ALA A 55 8.91 5.96 21.71
C ALA A 55 9.86 7.13 21.39
N LEU A 56 9.44 8.39 21.66
CA LEU A 56 10.26 9.58 21.43
C LEU A 56 11.43 9.70 22.44
N ARG A 57 11.25 9.19 23.64
CA ARG A 57 12.24 9.27 24.74
C ARG A 57 13.14 8.06 24.85
N ASN A 58 12.69 6.88 24.38
CA ASN A 58 13.42 5.63 24.29
C ASN A 58 13.46 5.10 22.84
N PRO A 59 14.04 5.88 21.90
CA PRO A 59 13.98 5.59 20.48
C PRO A 59 14.91 4.45 20.07
N ILE A 60 14.62 3.89 18.90
CA ILE A 60 15.41 2.82 18.28
C ILE A 60 16.67 3.44 17.65
N ASN A 61 17.84 2.99 18.09
CA ASN A 61 19.15 3.40 17.56
C ASN A 61 19.32 4.92 17.36
N SER A 62 18.85 5.72 18.33
CA SER A 62 18.92 7.17 18.33
C SER A 62 18.96 7.69 19.76
N LYS A 63 19.35 8.96 19.94
CA LYS A 63 19.09 9.69 21.16
C LYS A 63 17.61 10.08 21.24
N PRO A 64 17.07 10.38 22.44
CA PRO A 64 15.74 10.99 22.59
C PRO A 64 15.57 12.20 21.66
N LEU A 65 14.37 12.39 21.11
CA LEU A 65 14.13 13.44 20.13
C LEU A 65 14.57 14.83 20.63
N GLN A 66 14.27 15.17 21.89
CA GLN A 66 14.69 16.42 22.53
C GLN A 66 16.22 16.62 22.60
N GLU A 67 17.02 15.56 22.42
CA GLU A 67 18.49 15.62 22.40
C GLU A 67 19.06 15.59 20.96
N VAL A 68 18.21 15.33 19.97
CA VAL A 68 18.60 15.32 18.54
C VAL A 68 18.53 16.71 17.93
N VAL A 69 17.66 17.58 18.47
CA VAL A 69 17.46 18.96 18.03
C VAL A 69 18.06 19.94 19.06
N SER A 70 18.38 21.14 18.62
CA SER A 70 19.01 22.18 19.47
C SER A 70 18.47 23.55 19.15
N LYS A 71 18.51 24.45 20.15
CA LYS A 71 18.14 25.85 20.00
C LYS A 71 18.90 26.52 18.85
N GLY A 72 18.16 27.21 18.00
CA GLY A 72 18.69 27.93 16.83
C GLY A 72 18.72 27.13 15.55
N GLU A 73 18.37 25.83 15.59
CA GLU A 73 18.21 25.01 14.40
C GLU A 73 16.82 25.22 13.79
N LYS A 74 16.75 25.16 12.45
CA LYS A 74 15.50 25.10 11.69
C LYS A 74 15.10 23.63 11.49
N VAL A 75 13.89 23.28 11.89
CA VAL A 75 13.39 21.91 11.84
C VAL A 75 12.24 21.78 10.84
N ALA A 76 12.39 20.91 9.86
CA ALA A 76 11.30 20.50 8.98
C ALA A 76 10.71 19.15 9.43
N VAL A 77 9.41 19.12 9.67
CA VAL A 77 8.66 17.90 9.97
C VAL A 77 7.83 17.53 8.75
N ILE A 78 8.11 16.37 8.19
CA ILE A 78 7.39 15.89 7.00
C ILE A 78 6.18 15.09 7.46
N VAL A 79 4.99 15.44 6.94
CA VAL A 79 3.69 14.84 7.29
C VAL A 79 3.03 14.31 6.02
N SER A 80 2.48 13.12 6.07
CA SER A 80 1.73 12.53 4.95
C SER A 80 0.45 13.31 4.65
N ASP A 81 0.05 13.32 3.39
CA ASP A 81 -1.14 14.04 2.91
C ASP A 81 -2.46 13.34 3.30
N ILE A 82 -3.60 13.97 2.95
CA ILE A 82 -4.95 13.50 3.29
C ILE A 82 -5.27 12.10 2.76
N THR A 83 -4.63 11.66 1.67
CA THR A 83 -4.82 10.30 1.13
C THR A 83 -4.30 9.21 2.07
N ARG A 84 -3.57 9.61 3.11
CA ARG A 84 -3.02 8.76 4.17
C ARG A 84 -3.68 8.99 5.52
N GLY A 85 -4.94 9.46 5.55
CA GLY A 85 -5.70 9.70 6.79
C GLY A 85 -5.77 8.50 7.74
N TRP A 86 -5.64 7.28 7.21
CA TRP A 86 -5.58 6.04 7.99
C TRP A 86 -4.40 5.97 8.97
N ILE A 87 -3.34 6.78 8.75
CA ILE A 87 -2.18 6.89 9.66
C ILE A 87 -2.58 7.50 11.00
N ARG A 88 -3.65 8.31 11.01
CA ARG A 88 -4.14 9.02 12.18
C ARG A 88 -3.07 9.92 12.82
N THR A 89 -2.29 10.62 11.99
CA THR A 89 -1.16 11.49 12.38
C THR A 89 -1.53 12.51 13.47
N PRO A 90 -2.72 13.14 13.48
CA PRO A 90 -3.08 14.11 14.54
C PRO A 90 -2.96 13.55 15.97
N GLU A 91 -3.10 12.24 16.14
CA GLU A 91 -3.10 11.64 17.47
C GLU A 91 -1.70 11.51 18.09
N PHE A 92 -0.64 11.65 17.28
CA PHE A 92 0.73 11.60 17.80
C PHE A 92 1.59 12.83 17.42
N LEU A 93 1.27 13.59 16.38
CA LEU A 93 2.08 14.69 15.87
C LEU A 93 2.32 15.80 16.89
N LYS A 94 1.30 16.15 17.70
CA LYS A 94 1.42 17.13 18.76
C LYS A 94 2.59 16.82 19.69
N TYR A 95 2.70 15.58 20.10
CA TYR A 95 3.77 15.15 21.02
C TYR A 95 5.15 15.19 20.38
N VAL A 96 5.23 14.98 19.06
CA VAL A 96 6.48 15.19 18.30
C VAL A 96 6.91 16.65 18.37
N ILE A 97 5.98 17.59 18.09
CA ILE A 97 6.25 19.04 18.17
C ILE A 97 6.65 19.44 19.59
N ASP A 98 5.93 18.97 20.60
CA ASP A 98 6.22 19.29 22.01
C ASP A 98 7.63 18.79 22.42
N GLU A 99 8.07 17.60 21.99
CA GLU A 99 9.45 17.11 22.28
C GLU A 99 10.52 17.90 21.51
N ILE A 100 10.23 18.42 20.30
CA ILE A 100 11.12 19.35 19.59
C ILE A 100 11.25 20.65 20.39
N ASN A 101 10.14 21.20 20.91
CA ASN A 101 10.18 22.39 21.75
C ASN A 101 10.98 22.15 23.04
N LEU A 102 10.86 20.98 23.67
CA LEU A 102 11.67 20.60 24.85
C LEU A 102 13.17 20.55 24.53
N GLY A 103 13.55 20.26 23.28
CA GLY A 103 14.92 20.36 22.79
C GLY A 103 15.42 21.80 22.57
N GLY A 104 14.54 22.80 22.81
CA GLY A 104 14.88 24.22 22.74
C GLY A 104 14.57 24.91 21.41
N VAL A 105 13.90 24.23 20.47
CA VAL A 105 13.49 24.79 19.18
C VAL A 105 12.06 25.37 19.33
N PRO A 106 11.85 26.68 19.17
CA PRO A 106 10.54 27.29 19.28
C PRO A 106 9.70 27.04 18.00
N ASP A 107 8.38 27.24 18.11
CA ASP A 107 7.42 27.00 17.02
C ASP A 107 7.77 27.75 15.72
N GLU A 108 8.29 28.98 15.81
CA GLU A 108 8.71 29.79 14.66
C GLU A 108 9.90 29.22 13.88
N ASP A 109 10.67 28.32 14.46
CA ASP A 109 11.80 27.63 13.85
C ASP A 109 11.43 26.21 13.37
N ILE A 110 10.15 25.83 13.50
CA ILE A 110 9.62 24.56 13.04
C ILE A 110 8.69 24.83 11.84
N CYS A 111 8.80 24.04 10.80
CA CYS A 111 7.80 24.00 9.74
C CYS A 111 7.32 22.57 9.48
N ILE A 112 6.11 22.45 8.97
CA ILE A 112 5.56 21.20 8.45
C ILE A 112 5.60 21.27 6.92
N VAL A 113 6.02 20.19 6.28
CA VAL A 113 5.94 20.02 4.82
C VAL A 113 5.05 18.81 4.55
N ILE A 114 3.95 19.04 3.82
CA ILE A 114 3.03 17.97 3.45
C ILE A 114 3.63 17.17 2.29
N ALA A 115 3.85 15.89 2.53
CA ALA A 115 4.46 14.95 1.57
C ALA A 115 3.41 14.47 0.56
N GLN A 116 3.16 15.25 -0.47
CA GLN A 116 2.13 14.98 -1.49
C GLN A 116 2.63 14.12 -2.64
N GLY A 117 3.96 14.08 -2.87
CA GLY A 117 4.50 13.44 -4.07
C GLY A 117 3.86 14.04 -5.32
N THR A 118 3.17 13.21 -6.11
CA THR A 118 2.43 13.63 -7.32
C THR A 118 0.94 13.92 -7.06
N HIS A 119 0.49 13.90 -5.82
CA HIS A 119 -0.90 14.21 -5.49
C HIS A 119 -1.17 15.73 -5.59
N ARG A 120 -2.46 16.09 -5.70
CA ARG A 120 -2.89 17.48 -5.66
C ARG A 120 -2.54 18.16 -4.33
N ALA A 121 -2.44 19.48 -4.37
CA ALA A 121 -2.41 20.27 -3.14
C ALA A 121 -3.70 20.05 -2.33
N GLN A 122 -3.56 20.01 -1.01
CA GLN A 122 -4.70 19.84 -0.11
C GLN A 122 -5.22 21.19 0.41
N THR A 123 -6.48 21.19 0.90
CA THR A 123 -7.11 22.40 1.45
C THR A 123 -6.63 22.66 2.88
N ARG A 124 -6.96 23.83 3.43
CA ARG A 124 -6.67 24.13 4.84
C ARG A 124 -7.38 23.19 5.80
N GLU A 125 -8.59 22.78 5.48
CA GLU A 125 -9.36 21.80 6.25
C GLU A 125 -8.68 20.43 6.24
N GLU A 126 -8.11 20.04 5.10
CA GLU A 126 -7.32 18.83 4.98
C GLU A 126 -5.99 18.93 5.74
N ASP A 127 -5.32 20.10 5.75
CA ASP A 127 -4.14 20.35 6.60
C ASP A 127 -4.48 20.13 8.09
N ILE A 128 -5.62 20.67 8.54
CA ILE A 128 -6.09 20.48 9.91
C ILE A 128 -6.41 19.01 10.18
N ALA A 129 -6.99 18.31 9.20
CA ALA A 129 -7.33 16.89 9.34
C ALA A 129 -6.10 16.00 9.49
N VAL A 130 -4.98 16.32 8.84
CA VAL A 130 -3.74 15.49 8.92
C VAL A 130 -2.77 15.95 9.99
N CYS A 131 -2.78 17.23 10.41
CA CYS A 131 -1.88 17.77 11.43
C CYS A 131 -2.52 17.87 12.81
N GLY A 132 -3.85 17.92 12.88
CA GLY A 132 -4.60 18.33 14.07
C GLY A 132 -4.67 19.85 14.20
N LYS A 133 -5.82 20.35 14.73
CA LYS A 133 -6.08 21.79 14.80
C LYS A 133 -5.01 22.54 15.60
N GLU A 134 -4.61 22.03 16.75
CA GLU A 134 -3.61 22.67 17.62
C GLU A 134 -2.28 22.88 16.91
N VAL A 135 -1.76 21.85 16.25
CA VAL A 135 -0.50 21.91 15.51
C VAL A 135 -0.64 22.82 14.29
N ALA A 136 -1.75 22.71 13.55
CA ALA A 136 -2.00 23.51 12.36
C ALA A 136 -2.15 25.02 12.69
N ASP A 137 -2.57 25.39 13.91
CA ASP A 137 -2.67 26.79 14.36
C ASP A 137 -1.30 27.33 14.85
N ARG A 138 -0.40 26.46 15.33
CA ARG A 138 0.92 26.82 15.89
C ARG A 138 2.03 26.84 14.84
N ILE A 139 2.06 25.83 13.96
CA ILE A 139 3.18 25.55 13.07
C ILE A 139 2.85 25.94 11.64
N LYS A 140 3.80 26.58 10.96
CA LYS A 140 3.65 26.92 9.55
C LYS A 140 3.68 25.66 8.68
N ILE A 141 2.66 25.50 7.84
CA ILE A 141 2.50 24.36 6.93
C ILE A 141 2.79 24.79 5.51
N TYR A 142 3.64 24.03 4.81
CA TYR A 142 3.94 24.16 3.39
C TYR A 142 3.40 22.94 2.65
N GLN A 143 2.90 23.18 1.44
CA GLN A 143 2.47 22.15 0.51
C GLN A 143 3.60 21.84 -0.44
N HIS A 144 4.03 20.58 -0.52
CA HIS A 144 5.01 20.17 -1.53
C HIS A 144 4.38 20.19 -2.93
N ASP A 145 5.13 20.66 -3.90
CA ASP A 145 4.80 20.55 -5.33
C ASP A 145 5.98 19.91 -6.08
N CYS A 146 5.77 18.70 -6.59
CA CYS A 146 6.81 17.97 -7.32
C CYS A 146 7.24 18.65 -8.65
N LEU A 147 6.48 19.64 -9.13
CA LEU A 147 6.76 20.43 -10.33
C LEU A 147 7.28 21.84 -10.00
N ALA A 148 7.52 22.18 -8.73
CA ALA A 148 8.04 23.48 -8.34
C ALA A 148 9.39 23.79 -9.00
N GLU A 149 9.58 25.05 -9.37
CA GLU A 149 10.83 25.51 -10.03
C GLU A 149 12.01 25.69 -9.06
N ASP A 150 11.73 25.74 -7.75
CA ASP A 150 12.71 26.00 -6.69
C ASP A 150 13.10 24.72 -5.89
N LEU A 151 12.86 23.54 -6.46
CA LEU A 151 13.37 22.29 -5.92
C LEU A 151 14.89 22.29 -5.86
N VAL A 152 15.45 21.67 -4.84
CA VAL A 152 16.89 21.63 -4.58
C VAL A 152 17.46 20.26 -4.95
N HIS A 153 18.49 20.24 -5.79
CA HIS A 153 19.24 19.02 -6.09
C HIS A 153 20.21 18.71 -4.95
N VAL A 154 20.03 17.57 -4.31
CA VAL A 154 20.84 17.15 -3.15
C VAL A 154 21.86 16.06 -3.49
N GLY A 155 21.87 15.56 -4.70
CA GLY A 155 22.80 14.53 -5.22
C GLY A 155 22.11 13.53 -6.12
N ASP A 156 22.86 12.52 -6.56
CA ASP A 156 22.36 11.43 -7.40
C ASP A 156 22.52 10.11 -6.65
N THR A 157 21.59 9.18 -6.84
CA THR A 157 21.73 7.81 -6.34
C THR A 157 22.76 7.03 -7.16
N SER A 158 23.21 5.89 -6.66
CA SER A 158 24.11 4.97 -7.39
C SER A 158 23.52 4.46 -8.72
N ARG A 159 22.19 4.51 -8.85
CA ARG A 159 21.45 4.13 -10.07
C ARG A 159 21.26 5.30 -11.03
N GLY A 160 21.79 6.49 -10.71
CA GLY A 160 21.70 7.70 -11.54
C GLY A 160 20.34 8.40 -11.44
N THR A 161 19.60 8.19 -10.36
CA THR A 161 18.39 8.96 -10.08
C THR A 161 18.79 10.29 -9.48
N PRO A 162 18.55 11.45 -10.15
CA PRO A 162 18.82 12.76 -9.57
C PRO A 162 17.79 13.04 -8.49
N VAL A 163 18.26 13.43 -7.30
CA VAL A 163 17.40 13.65 -6.14
C VAL A 163 17.14 15.15 -5.98
N TRP A 164 15.98 15.56 -6.46
CA TRP A 164 15.42 16.89 -6.27
C TRP A 164 14.39 16.85 -5.15
N ILE A 165 14.49 17.73 -4.16
CA ILE A 165 13.58 17.76 -3.02
C ILE A 165 13.03 19.16 -2.76
N ASP A 166 11.97 19.20 -1.99
CA ASP A 166 11.33 20.41 -1.51
C ASP A 166 12.35 21.33 -0.82
N LYS A 167 12.32 22.61 -1.17
CA LYS A 167 13.22 23.63 -0.66
C LYS A 167 13.19 23.75 0.87
N HIS A 168 11.98 23.71 1.48
CA HIS A 168 11.86 23.84 2.93
C HIS A 168 12.49 22.66 3.68
N VAL A 169 12.53 21.49 3.03
CA VAL A 169 13.24 20.31 3.55
C VAL A 169 14.76 20.48 3.37
N ALA A 170 15.17 20.93 2.18
CA ALA A 170 16.61 21.12 1.88
C ALA A 170 17.26 22.21 2.73
N ASP A 171 16.53 23.29 3.05
CA ASP A 171 17.03 24.42 3.82
C ASP A 171 17.00 24.20 5.34
N ALA A 172 16.39 23.09 5.81
CA ALA A 172 16.31 22.77 7.23
C ALA A 172 17.62 22.17 7.77
N ASP A 173 17.99 22.55 8.99
CA ASP A 173 19.14 21.95 9.72
C ASP A 173 18.84 20.53 10.17
N LYS A 174 17.55 20.27 10.46
CA LYS A 174 17.04 18.95 10.92
C LYS A 174 15.78 18.58 10.17
N VAL A 175 15.71 17.35 9.71
CA VAL A 175 14.54 16.80 9.05
C VAL A 175 14.00 15.63 9.87
N ILE A 176 12.75 15.71 10.26
CA ILE A 176 12.03 14.65 10.99
C ILE A 176 10.94 14.12 10.06
N ILE A 177 10.90 12.82 9.86
CA ILE A 177 9.89 12.18 9.02
C ILE A 177 8.82 11.51 9.88
N THR A 178 7.55 11.76 9.54
CA THR A 178 6.41 11.09 10.15
C THR A 178 5.63 10.31 9.10
N GLY A 179 4.83 9.34 9.53
CA GLY A 179 4.04 8.54 8.61
C GLY A 179 3.50 7.26 9.23
N GLY A 180 3.06 6.34 8.38
CA GLY A 180 2.59 5.02 8.77
C GLY A 180 3.19 3.94 7.89
N ILE A 181 3.41 2.77 8.47
CA ILE A 181 4.01 1.64 7.78
C ILE A 181 2.92 0.63 7.41
N THR A 182 2.88 0.24 6.17
CA THR A 182 2.05 -0.84 5.63
C THR A 182 2.80 -1.52 4.49
N VAL A 183 2.31 -2.63 3.99
CA VAL A 183 2.90 -3.26 2.80
C VAL A 183 2.73 -2.39 1.56
N HIS A 184 3.64 -2.54 0.60
CA HIS A 184 3.62 -1.77 -0.65
C HIS A 184 4.06 -2.62 -1.83
N LEU A 185 3.27 -2.59 -2.90
CA LEU A 185 3.39 -3.48 -4.06
C LEU A 185 4.73 -3.40 -4.82
N MET A 186 5.44 -2.26 -4.77
CA MET A 186 6.74 -2.07 -5.43
C MET A 186 7.90 -1.97 -4.43
N ALA A 187 7.74 -1.13 -3.41
CA ALA A 187 8.81 -0.78 -2.46
C ALA A 187 8.90 -1.74 -1.25
N GLY A 188 8.18 -2.85 -1.27
CA GLY A 188 8.05 -3.78 -0.16
C GLY A 188 7.14 -3.24 0.94
N PHE A 189 7.47 -2.08 1.49
CA PHE A 189 6.69 -1.39 2.54
C PHE A 189 6.59 0.11 2.28
N GLY A 190 5.54 0.72 2.83
CA GLY A 190 5.37 2.16 2.96
C GLY A 190 6.10 2.73 4.18
N GLY A 191 5.87 4.02 4.45
CA GLY A 191 6.51 4.73 5.56
C GLY A 191 8.01 4.99 5.37
N GLY A 192 8.65 5.51 6.40
CA GLY A 192 10.09 5.76 6.43
C GLY A 192 10.58 6.64 5.29
N ARG A 193 11.56 6.14 4.52
CA ARG A 193 12.16 6.79 3.36
C ARG A 193 11.16 7.28 2.31
N LYS A 194 9.92 6.74 2.29
CA LYS A 194 8.89 7.20 1.35
C LYS A 194 8.37 8.61 1.65
N SER A 195 8.58 9.12 2.85
CA SER A 195 8.33 10.53 3.14
C SER A 195 9.27 11.47 2.36
N ILE A 196 10.46 10.98 1.99
CA ILE A 196 11.40 11.70 1.12
C ILE A 196 11.07 11.41 -0.35
N LEU A 197 11.10 10.15 -0.78
CA LEU A 197 10.81 9.73 -2.14
C LEU A 197 9.67 8.70 -2.16
N PRO A 198 8.49 9.03 -2.68
CA PRO A 198 8.15 10.23 -3.49
C PRO A 198 7.72 11.47 -2.68
N GLY A 199 7.55 11.40 -1.37
CA GLY A 199 6.81 12.36 -0.55
C GLY A 199 7.12 13.84 -0.81
N VAL A 200 8.39 14.23 -0.76
CA VAL A 200 8.86 15.62 -0.98
C VAL A 200 9.83 15.71 -2.15
N ALA A 201 9.80 14.74 -3.07
CA ALA A 201 10.69 14.68 -4.21
C ALA A 201 10.08 15.29 -5.47
N GLY A 202 10.94 15.78 -6.36
CA GLY A 202 10.55 16.30 -7.67
C GLY A 202 10.08 15.20 -8.63
N ASP A 203 9.28 15.58 -9.63
CA ASP A 203 8.71 14.64 -10.60
C ASP A 203 9.76 13.81 -11.33
N GLU A 204 10.88 14.41 -11.77
CA GLU A 204 11.98 13.66 -12.41
C GLU A 204 12.54 12.57 -11.51
N THR A 205 12.75 12.87 -10.23
CA THR A 205 13.20 11.89 -9.23
C THR A 205 12.19 10.75 -9.08
N ILE A 206 10.91 11.09 -8.96
CA ILE A 206 9.82 10.13 -8.82
C ILE A 206 9.73 9.23 -10.04
N GLN A 207 9.76 9.80 -11.26
CA GLN A 207 9.65 9.05 -12.51
C GLN A 207 10.79 8.04 -12.66
N LYS A 208 12.04 8.46 -12.43
CA LYS A 208 13.21 7.58 -12.53
C LYS A 208 13.19 6.45 -11.51
N ASN A 209 12.85 6.75 -10.24
CA ASN A 209 12.72 5.73 -9.22
C ASN A 209 11.60 4.74 -9.53
N HIS A 210 10.39 5.23 -9.84
CA HIS A 210 9.23 4.37 -10.06
C HIS A 210 9.36 3.51 -11.33
N ALA A 211 10.08 3.97 -12.35
CA ALA A 211 10.41 3.18 -13.54
C ALA A 211 11.19 1.89 -13.21
N LEU A 212 11.90 1.85 -12.07
CA LEU A 212 12.56 0.64 -11.57
C LEU A 212 11.58 -0.49 -11.21
N ALA A 213 10.28 -0.22 -11.13
CA ALA A 213 9.26 -1.25 -10.97
C ALA A 213 9.12 -2.16 -12.20
N LEU A 214 9.58 -1.70 -13.36
CA LEU A 214 9.57 -2.48 -14.61
C LEU A 214 10.93 -3.17 -14.81
N ALA A 215 10.93 -4.35 -15.41
CA ALA A 215 12.16 -5.03 -15.83
C ALA A 215 12.90 -4.20 -16.89
N ASP A 216 14.19 -4.45 -17.10
CA ASP A 216 15.03 -3.56 -17.94
C ASP A 216 14.62 -3.58 -19.42
N GLU A 217 14.25 -4.75 -19.94
CA GLU A 217 13.88 -4.90 -21.34
C GLU A 217 12.36 -4.74 -21.56
N VAL A 218 11.98 -4.09 -22.65
CA VAL A 218 10.58 -4.00 -23.09
C VAL A 218 10.05 -5.40 -23.39
N GLY A 219 8.87 -5.72 -22.88
CA GLY A 219 8.24 -7.02 -22.99
C GLY A 219 8.59 -7.97 -21.84
N SER A 220 9.50 -7.59 -20.93
CA SER A 220 9.85 -8.38 -19.74
C SER A 220 8.95 -8.10 -18.54
N GLY A 221 8.08 -7.12 -18.65
CA GLY A 221 7.04 -6.84 -17.65
C GLY A 221 7.58 -6.21 -16.36
N ILE A 222 7.05 -6.68 -15.23
CA ILE A 222 7.36 -6.17 -13.90
C ILE A 222 8.67 -6.78 -13.40
N SER A 223 9.51 -5.95 -12.78
CA SER A 223 10.76 -6.42 -12.18
C SER A 223 10.51 -7.41 -11.05
N GLN A 224 11.21 -8.52 -11.05
CA GLN A 224 11.19 -9.48 -9.95
C GLN A 224 11.90 -8.97 -8.69
N GLU A 225 12.70 -7.90 -8.83
CA GLU A 225 13.38 -7.22 -7.73
C GLU A 225 12.47 -6.18 -7.04
N THR A 226 11.22 -6.00 -7.48
CA THR A 226 10.27 -5.06 -6.88
C THR A 226 8.95 -5.79 -6.61
N ARG A 227 8.63 -6.01 -5.34
CA ARG A 227 7.39 -6.67 -4.93
C ARG A 227 7.02 -6.37 -3.48
N THR A 228 5.80 -6.70 -3.14
CA THR A 228 5.28 -6.64 -1.76
C THR A 228 6.20 -7.38 -0.80
N THR A 229 6.50 -6.77 0.33
CA THR A 229 7.34 -7.25 1.45
C THR A 229 8.84 -7.41 1.16
N LEU A 230 9.29 -7.33 -0.08
CA LEU A 230 10.71 -7.42 -0.39
C LEU A 230 11.43 -6.12 0.00
N ILE A 231 12.38 -6.21 0.92
CA ILE A 231 13.26 -5.11 1.34
C ILE A 231 14.64 -5.30 0.71
N ASP A 232 15.30 -6.42 1.03
CA ASP A 232 16.66 -6.72 0.58
C ASP A 232 16.69 -6.98 -0.93
N HIS A 233 17.64 -6.36 -1.62
CA HIS A 233 17.77 -6.46 -3.07
C HIS A 233 16.52 -5.99 -3.85
N ASN A 234 15.72 -5.12 -3.25
CA ASN A 234 14.64 -4.42 -3.95
C ASN A 234 15.21 -3.13 -4.54
N ARG A 235 15.51 -3.14 -5.83
CA ARG A 235 16.20 -2.04 -6.50
C ARG A 235 15.48 -0.69 -6.40
N LEU A 236 14.14 -0.69 -6.36
CA LEU A 236 13.35 0.52 -6.17
C LEU A 236 13.44 1.02 -4.73
N ASN A 237 13.37 0.11 -3.75
CA ASN A 237 13.56 0.43 -2.34
C ASN A 237 14.99 0.90 -2.04
N ASP A 238 15.99 0.25 -2.61
CA ASP A 238 17.40 0.64 -2.43
C ASP A 238 17.63 2.06 -2.90
N ASP A 239 17.11 2.41 -4.09
CA ASP A 239 17.18 3.75 -4.66
C ASP A 239 16.45 4.80 -3.79
N MET A 240 15.27 4.44 -3.23
CA MET A 240 14.58 5.30 -2.24
C MET A 240 15.41 5.50 -0.95
N CYS A 241 16.08 4.45 -0.48
CA CYS A 241 16.93 4.55 0.71
C CYS A 241 18.15 5.43 0.47
N GLU A 242 18.78 5.34 -0.72
CA GLU A 242 19.88 6.21 -1.10
C GLU A 242 19.42 7.69 -1.20
N ALA A 243 18.25 7.94 -1.79
CA ALA A 243 17.68 9.29 -1.85
C ALA A 243 17.39 9.84 -0.45
N ALA A 244 16.83 9.03 0.44
CA ALA A 244 16.61 9.43 1.83
C ALA A 244 17.92 9.69 2.57
N ALA A 245 18.97 8.89 2.33
CA ALA A 245 20.28 9.08 2.93
C ALA A 245 20.97 10.39 2.48
N LEU A 246 20.72 10.87 1.27
CA LEU A 246 21.19 12.18 0.80
C LEU A 246 20.56 13.34 1.59
N VAL A 247 19.30 13.21 1.98
CA VAL A 247 18.62 14.18 2.87
C VAL A 247 19.04 13.98 4.32
N ASN A 248 19.32 12.74 4.70
CA ASN A 248 19.75 12.33 6.04
C ASN A 248 18.79 12.78 7.16
N PRO A 249 17.52 12.29 7.16
CA PRO A 249 16.59 12.62 8.24
C PRO A 249 17.18 12.27 9.60
N CYS A 250 17.07 13.18 10.56
CA CYS A 250 17.67 12.99 11.89
C CYS A 250 16.80 12.10 12.79
N PHE A 251 15.52 11.95 12.49
CA PHE A 251 14.57 11.19 13.29
C PHE A 251 13.35 10.75 12.48
N LEU A 252 12.75 9.64 12.91
CA LEU A 252 11.51 9.09 12.34
C LEU A 252 10.48 8.83 13.44
N VAL A 253 9.21 9.06 13.13
CA VAL A 253 8.07 8.60 13.92
C VAL A 253 7.04 7.99 12.99
N ASN A 254 6.80 6.69 13.09
CA ASN A 254 5.80 6.02 12.25
C ASN A 254 4.81 5.19 13.09
N SER A 255 3.54 5.23 12.68
CA SER A 255 2.50 4.34 13.22
C SER A 255 2.45 3.01 12.47
N VAL A 256 2.10 1.96 13.18
CA VAL A 256 1.68 0.67 12.63
C VAL A 256 0.28 0.39 13.14
N MET A 257 -0.65 0.17 12.21
CA MET A 257 -2.06 -0.07 12.50
C MET A 257 -2.37 -1.57 12.43
N ASP A 258 -3.29 -2.03 13.26
CA ASP A 258 -3.85 -3.37 13.17
C ASP A 258 -4.87 -3.50 12.00
N THR A 259 -5.46 -4.67 11.86
CA THR A 259 -6.44 -4.95 10.79
C THR A 259 -7.76 -4.18 10.96
N ASN A 260 -8.04 -3.66 12.15
CA ASN A 260 -9.23 -2.87 12.47
C ASN A 260 -9.00 -1.36 12.32
N GLY A 261 -7.75 -0.93 12.10
CA GLY A 261 -7.37 0.48 12.03
C GLY A 261 -7.08 1.11 13.40
N ASP A 262 -6.85 0.29 14.43
CA ASP A 262 -6.35 0.72 15.73
C ASP A 262 -4.82 0.74 15.74
N PHE A 263 -4.22 1.60 16.58
CA PHE A 263 -2.76 1.62 16.73
C PHE A 263 -2.28 0.34 17.39
N ALA A 264 -1.42 -0.41 16.68
CA ALA A 264 -0.71 -1.56 17.23
C ALA A 264 0.64 -1.16 17.82
N ARG A 265 1.35 -0.23 17.17
CA ARG A 265 2.65 0.25 17.63
C ARG A 265 2.96 1.65 17.09
N ILE A 266 3.71 2.43 17.86
CA ILE A 266 4.48 3.59 17.39
C ILE A 266 5.95 3.21 17.40
N VAL A 267 6.65 3.41 16.29
CA VAL A 267 8.10 3.26 16.20
C VAL A 267 8.74 4.62 16.00
N ALA A 268 9.83 4.89 16.70
CA ALA A 268 10.54 6.15 16.59
C ALA A 268 12.06 5.94 16.75
N GLY A 269 12.87 6.81 16.15
CA GLY A 269 14.32 6.76 16.24
C GLY A 269 15.03 7.00 14.92
N HIS A 270 16.15 6.28 14.68
CA HIS A 270 16.90 6.34 13.44
C HIS A 270 16.00 6.00 12.25
N TRP A 271 16.00 6.84 11.23
CA TRP A 271 15.00 6.80 10.15
C TRP A 271 14.90 5.45 9.43
N TYR A 272 16.00 4.70 9.29
CA TYR A 272 16.01 3.38 8.67
C TYR A 272 15.72 2.27 9.68
N ASP A 273 16.41 2.27 10.84
CA ASP A 273 16.31 1.18 11.82
C ASP A 273 14.93 1.13 12.48
N ALA A 274 14.36 2.29 12.83
CA ALA A 274 13.02 2.37 13.39
C ALA A 274 11.95 1.98 12.35
N TRP A 275 12.13 2.37 11.08
CA TRP A 275 11.28 1.90 9.99
C TRP A 275 11.35 0.37 9.83
N LEU A 276 12.57 -0.19 9.85
CA LEU A 276 12.76 -1.64 9.71
C LEU A 276 12.07 -2.42 10.85
N GLU A 277 12.15 -1.92 12.10
CA GLU A 277 11.40 -2.52 13.21
C GLU A 277 9.88 -2.42 12.99
N GLY A 278 9.39 -1.32 12.45
CA GLY A 278 7.98 -1.18 12.10
C GLY A 278 7.53 -2.15 11.00
N THR A 279 8.37 -2.46 10.01
CA THR A 279 8.03 -3.47 8.98
C THR A 279 7.86 -4.86 9.57
N LYS A 280 8.67 -5.22 10.57
CA LYS A 280 8.52 -6.50 11.29
C LYS A 280 7.18 -6.57 12.02
N GLU A 281 6.72 -5.44 12.59
CA GLU A 281 5.42 -5.38 13.24
C GLU A 281 4.27 -5.52 12.24
N VAL A 282 4.36 -4.86 11.08
CA VAL A 282 3.40 -5.05 9.97
C VAL A 282 3.32 -6.52 9.57
N MET A 283 4.45 -7.22 9.47
CA MET A 283 4.47 -8.64 9.11
C MET A 283 3.88 -9.54 10.18
N LYS A 284 3.96 -9.19 11.46
CA LYS A 284 3.23 -9.93 12.52
C LYS A 284 1.73 -9.80 12.38
N ILE A 285 1.24 -8.66 11.88
CA ILE A 285 -0.19 -8.35 11.72
C ILE A 285 -0.73 -8.94 10.41
N GLN A 286 -0.09 -8.61 9.29
CA GLN A 286 -0.59 -8.89 7.93
C GLN A 286 -0.02 -10.17 7.32
N GLY A 287 1.15 -10.62 7.77
CA GLY A 287 1.81 -11.80 7.24
C GLY A 287 1.17 -13.10 7.71
N VAL A 288 0.80 -13.97 6.78
CA VAL A 288 0.20 -15.27 7.07
C VAL A 288 0.98 -16.36 6.36
N LYS A 289 1.53 -17.30 7.13
CA LYS A 289 2.13 -18.50 6.53
C LYS A 289 1.07 -19.32 5.82
N VAL A 290 1.32 -19.61 4.55
CA VAL A 290 0.40 -20.38 3.73
C VAL A 290 0.97 -21.75 3.38
N LYS A 291 0.09 -22.74 3.25
CA LYS A 291 0.45 -24.11 2.88
C LYS A 291 0.92 -24.20 1.43
N GLY A 292 0.59 -23.21 0.60
CA GLY A 292 0.98 -23.13 -0.79
C GLY A 292 -0.01 -22.34 -1.64
N GLN A 293 0.32 -22.22 -2.92
CA GLN A 293 -0.55 -21.63 -3.91
C GLN A 293 -1.69 -22.59 -4.28
N ALA A 294 -2.88 -22.05 -4.58
CA ALA A 294 -4.06 -22.81 -4.96
C ALA A 294 -4.42 -22.61 -6.44
N ASP A 295 -5.21 -23.53 -6.98
CA ASP A 295 -5.73 -23.44 -8.35
C ASP A 295 -6.78 -22.33 -8.49
N VAL A 296 -7.49 -22.03 -7.39
CA VAL A 296 -8.47 -20.95 -7.29
C VAL A 296 -8.19 -20.12 -6.04
N VAL A 297 -8.30 -18.81 -6.16
CA VAL A 297 -8.33 -17.87 -5.03
C VAL A 297 -9.64 -17.11 -5.05
N ILE A 298 -10.43 -17.17 -3.96
CA ILE A 298 -11.61 -16.34 -3.78
C ILE A 298 -11.25 -15.23 -2.80
N ALA A 299 -11.34 -13.98 -3.25
CA ALA A 299 -10.82 -12.85 -2.50
C ALA A 299 -11.77 -11.65 -2.47
N SER A 300 -11.90 -11.03 -1.30
CA SER A 300 -12.55 -9.74 -1.11
C SER A 300 -11.61 -8.81 -0.35
N PRO A 301 -11.58 -7.49 -0.63
CA PRO A 301 -10.86 -6.54 0.21
C PRO A 301 -11.51 -6.36 1.60
N GLY A 302 -12.75 -6.84 1.78
CA GLY A 302 -13.55 -6.72 2.99
C GLY A 302 -14.75 -5.77 2.86
N GLY A 303 -15.16 -5.42 1.61
CA GLY A 303 -16.29 -4.54 1.32
C GLY A 303 -15.94 -3.04 1.42
N PHE A 304 -16.97 -2.19 1.53
CA PHE A 304 -16.83 -0.74 1.58
C PHE A 304 -16.06 -0.27 2.86
N PRO A 305 -15.18 0.73 2.76
CA PRO A 305 -14.86 1.54 1.57
C PRO A 305 -13.73 0.97 0.68
N LYS A 306 -13.19 -0.20 0.97
CA LYS A 306 -12.03 -0.76 0.26
C LYS A 306 -12.34 -1.22 -1.16
N ASP A 307 -13.61 -1.45 -1.48
CA ASP A 307 -14.12 -1.85 -2.79
C ASP A 307 -14.91 -0.74 -3.51
N ILE A 308 -14.73 0.52 -3.09
CA ILE A 308 -15.45 1.68 -3.65
C ILE A 308 -15.24 1.82 -5.18
N ASN A 309 -14.05 1.48 -5.67
CA ASN A 309 -13.68 1.46 -7.09
C ASN A 309 -12.63 0.37 -7.37
N LEU A 310 -12.35 0.13 -8.64
CA LEU A 310 -11.38 -0.91 -9.05
C LEU A 310 -9.95 -0.55 -8.66
N TYR A 311 -9.60 0.74 -8.60
CA TYR A 311 -8.27 1.18 -8.21
C TYR A 311 -7.97 0.85 -6.75
N GLN A 312 -8.87 1.18 -5.82
CA GLN A 312 -8.71 0.81 -4.41
C GLN A 312 -8.77 -0.70 -4.21
N GLY A 313 -9.69 -1.37 -4.91
CA GLY A 313 -9.85 -2.81 -4.88
C GLY A 313 -8.66 -3.59 -5.48
N SER A 314 -7.77 -2.94 -6.24
CA SER A 314 -6.60 -3.58 -6.87
C SER A 314 -5.65 -4.25 -5.88
N LYS A 315 -5.60 -3.78 -4.63
CA LYS A 315 -4.83 -4.42 -3.56
C LYS A 315 -5.22 -5.88 -3.32
N THR A 316 -6.47 -6.23 -3.61
CA THR A 316 -6.98 -7.60 -3.57
C THR A 316 -6.20 -8.50 -4.55
N TYR A 317 -5.90 -8.01 -5.74
CA TYR A 317 -5.19 -8.79 -6.76
C TYR A 317 -3.72 -8.98 -6.40
N ASP A 318 -3.07 -7.98 -5.80
CA ASP A 318 -1.67 -8.07 -5.39
C ASP A 318 -1.43 -9.24 -4.42
N THR A 319 -2.33 -9.43 -3.47
CA THR A 319 -2.23 -10.48 -2.46
C THR A 319 -2.83 -11.81 -2.92
N ALA A 320 -3.91 -11.77 -3.72
CA ALA A 320 -4.49 -12.97 -4.32
C ALA A 320 -3.51 -13.67 -5.27
N GLU A 321 -2.78 -12.90 -6.09
CA GLU A 321 -1.75 -13.44 -7.01
C GLU A 321 -0.65 -14.20 -6.26
N MET A 322 -0.25 -13.73 -5.06
CA MET A 322 0.73 -14.42 -4.23
C MET A 322 0.26 -15.81 -3.79
N ALA A 323 -1.06 -15.98 -3.59
CA ALA A 323 -1.69 -17.24 -3.16
C ALA A 323 -2.18 -18.11 -4.33
N LEU A 324 -1.94 -17.69 -5.59
CA LEU A 324 -2.45 -18.32 -6.81
C LEU A 324 -1.36 -19.06 -7.56
N LYS A 325 -1.64 -20.27 -8.02
CA LYS A 325 -0.78 -20.99 -8.98
C LYS A 325 -0.75 -20.28 -10.33
N PRO A 326 0.36 -20.33 -11.08
CA PRO A 326 0.42 -19.82 -12.45
C PRO A 326 -0.72 -20.37 -13.32
N GLY A 327 -1.44 -19.49 -14.02
CA GLY A 327 -2.61 -19.86 -14.83
C GLY A 327 -3.88 -20.19 -14.06
N GLY A 328 -3.89 -19.93 -12.75
CA GLY A 328 -5.04 -20.19 -11.88
C GLY A 328 -6.22 -19.26 -12.12
N ILE A 329 -7.21 -19.37 -11.25
CA ILE A 329 -8.47 -18.61 -11.32
C ILE A 329 -8.59 -17.71 -10.10
N VAL A 330 -8.79 -16.42 -10.29
CA VAL A 330 -9.18 -15.49 -9.23
C VAL A 330 -10.68 -15.22 -9.33
N ILE A 331 -11.38 -15.30 -8.19
CA ILE A 331 -12.74 -14.78 -8.03
C ILE A 331 -12.66 -13.63 -7.04
N SER A 332 -12.81 -12.41 -7.52
CA SER A 332 -12.79 -11.21 -6.69
C SER A 332 -14.19 -10.65 -6.47
N LEU A 333 -14.41 -10.05 -5.28
CA LEU A 333 -15.68 -9.38 -4.96
C LEU A 333 -15.40 -7.90 -4.75
N LEU A 334 -15.84 -7.06 -5.70
CA LEU A 334 -15.67 -5.62 -5.67
C LEU A 334 -16.95 -4.95 -6.18
N GLU A 335 -17.67 -4.24 -5.30
CA GLU A 335 -18.90 -3.54 -5.70
C GLU A 335 -18.60 -2.47 -6.76
N ALA A 336 -17.52 -1.72 -6.58
CA ALA A 336 -17.03 -0.66 -7.47
C ALA A 336 -18.13 0.36 -7.83
N ARG A 337 -18.79 0.94 -6.80
CA ARG A 337 -19.86 1.94 -6.98
C ARG A 337 -19.38 3.22 -7.67
N GLU A 338 -18.09 3.54 -7.56
CA GLU A 338 -17.42 4.67 -8.21
C GLU A 338 -16.40 4.15 -9.24
N ILE A 339 -16.85 3.29 -10.16
CA ILE A 339 -15.98 2.53 -11.06
C ILE A 339 -15.03 3.39 -11.91
N ASN A 340 -15.41 4.62 -12.23
CA ASN A 340 -14.62 5.53 -13.07
C ASN A 340 -13.62 6.39 -12.28
N ASP A 341 -13.48 6.17 -10.98
CA ASP A 341 -12.56 6.91 -10.12
C ASP A 341 -11.34 6.05 -9.71
N PRO A 342 -10.12 6.56 -9.80
CA PRO A 342 -9.74 7.80 -10.49
C PRO A 342 -9.81 7.62 -12.02
N PRO A 343 -10.19 8.66 -12.76
CA PRO A 343 -10.36 8.57 -14.22
C PRO A 343 -9.12 8.06 -14.95
N GLU A 344 -7.93 8.44 -14.50
CA GLU A 344 -6.64 8.02 -15.07
C GLU A 344 -6.49 6.49 -15.06
N TYR A 345 -6.91 5.81 -13.99
CA TYR A 345 -6.85 4.37 -13.89
C TYR A 345 -7.72 3.70 -14.98
N MET A 346 -8.98 4.12 -15.09
CA MET A 346 -9.89 3.53 -16.07
C MET A 346 -9.54 3.90 -17.51
N GLN A 347 -9.03 5.11 -17.75
CA GLN A 347 -8.57 5.54 -19.08
C GLN A 347 -7.35 4.76 -19.56
N SER A 348 -6.62 4.10 -18.65
CA SER A 348 -5.45 3.28 -19.00
C SER A 348 -5.83 1.98 -19.74
N PHE A 349 -7.07 1.53 -19.66
CA PHE A 349 -7.53 0.28 -20.30
C PHE A 349 -8.04 0.48 -21.74
N HIS A 350 -7.19 1.01 -22.62
CA HIS A 350 -7.49 1.18 -24.06
C HIS A 350 -6.52 0.42 -24.97
N PHE A 351 -5.59 -0.32 -24.40
CA PHE A 351 -4.62 -1.13 -25.12
C PHE A 351 -5.18 -2.53 -25.39
N ASN A 352 -4.91 -3.07 -26.58
CA ASN A 352 -5.24 -4.45 -26.93
C ASN A 352 -4.04 -5.39 -26.73
N ASP A 353 -2.85 -4.84 -26.58
CA ASP A 353 -1.59 -5.56 -26.43
C ASP A 353 -0.86 -5.11 -25.17
N VAL A 354 -0.43 -6.09 -24.37
CA VAL A 354 0.23 -5.84 -23.08
C VAL A 354 1.59 -5.17 -23.24
N ILE A 355 2.30 -5.45 -24.35
CA ILE A 355 3.62 -4.85 -24.61
C ILE A 355 3.47 -3.38 -25.00
N GLU A 356 2.42 -3.04 -25.76
CA GLU A 356 2.10 -1.64 -26.07
C GLU A 356 1.75 -0.86 -24.81
N MET A 357 0.96 -1.45 -23.92
CA MET A 357 0.66 -0.86 -22.62
C MET A 357 1.91 -0.68 -21.78
N GLU A 358 2.80 -1.66 -21.73
CA GLU A 358 4.10 -1.59 -21.04
C GLU A 358 4.96 -0.43 -21.56
N LYS A 359 5.08 -0.28 -22.89
CA LYS A 359 5.82 0.83 -23.51
C LYS A 359 5.24 2.18 -23.09
N ALA A 360 3.93 2.30 -23.01
CA ALA A 360 3.27 3.53 -22.60
C ALA A 360 3.54 3.85 -21.12
N VAL A 361 3.50 2.85 -20.22
CA VAL A 361 3.87 3.02 -18.81
C VAL A 361 5.33 3.46 -18.67
N ARG A 362 6.25 2.87 -19.46
CA ARG A 362 7.67 3.26 -19.47
C ARG A 362 7.88 4.69 -19.91
N ASN A 363 7.10 5.17 -20.88
CA ASN A 363 7.19 6.52 -21.40
C ASN A 363 6.71 7.58 -20.38
N LYS A 364 5.66 7.27 -19.63
CA LYS A 364 5.13 8.12 -18.57
C LYS A 364 4.58 7.26 -17.45
N PHE A 365 5.36 7.13 -16.39
CA PHE A 365 4.97 6.35 -15.22
C PHE A 365 4.02 7.15 -14.33
N THR A 366 2.84 6.58 -14.05
CA THR A 366 1.99 7.01 -12.93
C THR A 366 1.54 5.78 -12.16
N ILE A 367 1.24 5.94 -10.88
CA ILE A 367 0.79 4.82 -10.03
C ILE A 367 -0.52 4.23 -10.55
N PRO A 368 -1.56 5.01 -10.88
CA PRO A 368 -2.79 4.45 -11.43
C PRO A 368 -2.55 3.68 -12.73
N PHE A 369 -1.71 4.19 -13.63
CA PHE A 369 -1.40 3.50 -14.88
C PHE A 369 -0.64 2.19 -14.65
N PHE A 370 0.35 2.19 -13.76
CA PHE A 370 1.09 0.98 -13.41
C PHE A 370 0.20 -0.08 -12.77
N ILE A 371 -0.71 0.32 -11.88
CA ILE A 371 -1.68 -0.62 -11.27
C ILE A 371 -2.64 -1.19 -12.32
N ALA A 372 -3.09 -0.36 -13.28
CA ALA A 372 -3.89 -0.83 -14.41
C ALA A 372 -3.12 -1.86 -15.27
N TYR A 373 -1.86 -1.57 -15.56
CA TYR A 373 -0.98 -2.50 -16.29
C TYR A 373 -0.81 -3.84 -15.55
N ARG A 374 -0.64 -3.82 -14.23
CA ARG A 374 -0.56 -5.05 -13.42
C ARG A 374 -1.82 -5.90 -13.53
N LEU A 375 -3.00 -5.27 -13.43
CA LEU A 375 -4.26 -5.99 -13.58
C LEU A 375 -4.39 -6.58 -14.99
N PHE A 376 -4.05 -5.79 -16.01
CA PHE A 376 -4.10 -6.25 -17.39
C PHE A 376 -3.19 -7.45 -17.62
N LEU A 377 -1.96 -7.41 -17.08
CA LEU A 377 -0.99 -8.51 -17.13
C LEU A 377 -1.51 -9.75 -16.39
N LEU A 378 -2.12 -9.59 -15.21
CA LEU A 378 -2.74 -10.70 -14.47
C LEU A 378 -3.84 -11.38 -15.32
N CYS A 379 -4.69 -10.59 -15.98
CA CYS A 379 -5.76 -11.10 -16.84
C CYS A 379 -5.24 -11.81 -18.11
N GLN A 380 -4.01 -11.53 -18.55
CA GLN A 380 -3.36 -12.29 -19.64
C GLN A 380 -2.86 -13.67 -19.17
N ASN A 381 -2.43 -13.76 -17.92
CA ASN A 381 -1.80 -14.96 -17.36
C ASN A 381 -2.76 -15.86 -16.58
N SER A 382 -3.90 -15.34 -16.15
CA SER A 382 -4.87 -16.00 -15.27
C SER A 382 -6.30 -15.63 -15.66
N THR A 383 -7.27 -16.42 -15.24
CA THR A 383 -8.69 -16.06 -15.40
C THR A 383 -9.13 -15.26 -14.16
N VAL A 384 -9.68 -14.09 -14.36
CA VAL A 384 -10.19 -13.24 -13.27
C VAL A 384 -11.68 -13.01 -13.41
N TYR A 385 -12.48 -13.69 -12.61
CA TYR A 385 -13.90 -13.40 -12.44
C TYR A 385 -14.05 -12.30 -11.39
N ILE A 386 -14.92 -11.34 -11.64
CA ILE A 386 -15.23 -10.27 -10.69
C ILE A 386 -16.73 -10.19 -10.43
N VAL A 387 -17.10 -10.35 -9.18
CA VAL A 387 -18.46 -10.12 -8.69
C VAL A 387 -18.62 -8.61 -8.50
N THR A 388 -19.50 -7.99 -9.25
CA THR A 388 -19.70 -6.53 -9.25
C THR A 388 -21.12 -6.17 -9.67
N ARG A 389 -21.46 -4.89 -9.64
CA ARG A 389 -22.75 -4.38 -10.11
C ARG A 389 -22.90 -4.61 -11.61
N LYS A 390 -24.10 -4.92 -12.04
CA LYS A 390 -24.42 -5.16 -13.46
C LYS A 390 -24.12 -3.98 -14.38
N GLU A 391 -24.35 -2.76 -13.87
CA GLU A 391 -24.03 -1.53 -14.60
C GLU A 391 -22.54 -1.35 -14.89
N ASN A 392 -21.66 -2.05 -14.17
CA ASN A 392 -20.21 -2.01 -14.36
C ASN A 392 -19.68 -2.96 -15.45
N PHE A 393 -20.50 -3.88 -15.95
CA PHE A 393 -20.04 -5.00 -16.79
C PHE A 393 -19.26 -4.56 -18.02
N ASP A 394 -19.79 -3.59 -18.77
CA ASP A 394 -19.13 -3.14 -20.01
C ASP A 394 -17.82 -2.40 -19.74
N THR A 395 -17.74 -1.73 -18.61
CA THR A 395 -16.51 -1.06 -18.15
C THR A 395 -15.47 -2.08 -17.68
N VAL A 396 -15.88 -3.05 -16.88
CA VAL A 396 -15.02 -4.11 -16.34
C VAL A 396 -14.42 -4.97 -17.46
N LYS A 397 -15.18 -5.33 -18.48
CA LYS A 397 -14.68 -6.13 -19.62
C LYS A 397 -13.46 -5.50 -20.30
N LYS A 398 -13.35 -4.17 -20.29
CA LYS A 398 -12.18 -3.46 -20.84
C LYS A 398 -10.89 -3.75 -20.09
N THR A 399 -10.97 -4.16 -18.83
CA THR A 399 -9.81 -4.49 -17.99
C THR A 399 -9.28 -5.90 -18.22
N GLY A 400 -9.99 -6.72 -19.01
CA GLY A 400 -9.68 -8.14 -19.21
C GLY A 400 -10.36 -9.08 -18.20
N GLN A 401 -11.06 -8.54 -17.21
CA GLN A 401 -11.81 -9.31 -16.21
C GLN A 401 -13.17 -9.79 -16.77
N ILE A 402 -13.70 -10.85 -16.20
CA ILE A 402 -15.01 -11.42 -16.54
C ILE A 402 -16.00 -11.06 -15.43
N PRO A 403 -16.91 -10.08 -15.69
CA PRO A 403 -17.86 -9.64 -14.68
C PRO A 403 -19.04 -10.63 -14.54
N VAL A 404 -19.48 -10.82 -13.30
CA VAL A 404 -20.66 -11.59 -12.91
C VAL A 404 -21.42 -10.88 -11.80
N GLU A 405 -22.70 -11.20 -11.59
CA GLU A 405 -23.54 -10.57 -10.56
C GLU A 405 -23.36 -11.24 -9.20
N THR A 406 -23.09 -12.55 -9.18
CA THR A 406 -23.06 -13.32 -7.94
C THR A 406 -21.81 -14.19 -7.80
N LEU A 407 -21.43 -14.44 -6.55
CA LEU A 407 -20.33 -15.35 -6.21
C LEU A 407 -20.63 -16.79 -6.66
N GLU A 408 -21.90 -17.22 -6.58
CA GLU A 408 -22.33 -18.54 -7.05
C GLU A 408 -22.14 -18.69 -8.57
N GLU A 409 -22.46 -17.64 -9.34
CA GLU A 409 -22.24 -17.61 -10.78
C GLU A 409 -20.75 -17.72 -11.10
N ALA A 410 -19.91 -16.89 -10.44
CA ALA A 410 -18.46 -16.93 -10.61
C ALA A 410 -17.90 -18.33 -10.31
N TRP A 411 -18.36 -18.94 -9.21
CA TRP A 411 -17.92 -20.28 -8.81
C TRP A 411 -18.34 -21.35 -9.82
N SER A 412 -19.58 -21.29 -10.30
CA SER A 412 -20.08 -22.22 -11.33
C SER A 412 -19.25 -22.16 -12.61
N LEU A 413 -18.86 -20.95 -13.05
CA LEU A 413 -17.97 -20.75 -14.20
C LEU A 413 -16.56 -21.29 -13.93
N ALA A 414 -16.01 -21.05 -12.75
CA ALA A 414 -14.73 -21.57 -12.34
C ALA A 414 -14.71 -23.11 -12.31
N GLN A 415 -15.72 -23.74 -11.74
CA GLN A 415 -15.86 -25.19 -11.73
C GLN A 415 -15.92 -25.80 -13.14
N LYS A 416 -16.69 -25.16 -14.04
CA LYS A 416 -16.73 -25.57 -15.45
C LYS A 416 -15.34 -25.51 -16.08
N GLN A 417 -14.61 -24.43 -15.87
CA GLN A 417 -13.25 -24.24 -16.43
C GLN A 417 -12.26 -25.25 -15.85
N LEU A 418 -12.34 -25.57 -14.53
CA LEU A 418 -11.53 -26.60 -13.90
C LEU A 418 -11.81 -27.97 -14.49
N ALA A 419 -13.08 -28.31 -14.72
CA ALA A 419 -13.48 -29.56 -15.35
C ALA A 419 -12.98 -29.66 -16.80
N GLU A 420 -13.07 -28.59 -17.59
CA GLU A 420 -12.52 -28.52 -18.95
C GLU A 420 -11.00 -28.69 -18.99
N ARG A 421 -10.30 -28.27 -17.95
CA ARG A 421 -8.85 -28.50 -17.76
C ARG A 421 -8.51 -29.92 -17.21
N GLY A 422 -9.52 -30.71 -16.88
CA GLY A 422 -9.34 -32.03 -16.27
C GLY A 422 -8.87 -32.04 -14.81
N LEU A 423 -8.96 -30.89 -14.11
CA LEU A 423 -8.56 -30.73 -12.72
C LEU A 423 -9.71 -31.18 -11.79
N LYS A 424 -9.63 -32.40 -11.27
CA LYS A 424 -10.60 -32.94 -10.31
C LYS A 424 -10.21 -32.63 -8.86
N ASP A 425 -8.92 -32.70 -8.56
CA ASP A 425 -8.36 -32.50 -7.22
C ASP A 425 -7.79 -31.06 -7.10
N TYR A 426 -8.61 -30.05 -7.50
CA TYR A 426 -8.23 -28.65 -7.41
C TYR A 426 -8.20 -28.17 -5.96
N THR A 427 -7.45 -27.10 -5.71
CA THR A 427 -7.34 -26.47 -4.40
C THR A 427 -7.85 -25.03 -4.43
N VAL A 428 -8.40 -24.57 -3.29
CA VAL A 428 -8.96 -23.22 -3.14
C VAL A 428 -8.35 -22.53 -1.92
N ASN A 429 -7.80 -21.35 -2.11
CA ASN A 429 -7.45 -20.41 -1.03
C ASN A 429 -8.56 -19.37 -0.85
N ILE A 430 -8.89 -19.07 0.40
CA ILE A 430 -9.96 -18.15 0.80
C ILE A 430 -9.35 -16.92 1.46
N MET A 431 -9.67 -15.74 0.97
CA MET A 431 -9.16 -14.45 1.47
C MET A 431 -10.33 -13.46 1.65
N GLN A 432 -10.92 -13.45 2.85
CA GLN A 432 -12.09 -12.59 3.14
C GLN A 432 -11.71 -11.12 3.37
N HIS A 433 -10.42 -10.85 3.68
CA HIS A 433 -9.86 -9.51 3.91
C HIS A 433 -8.51 -9.35 3.18
N ALA A 434 -8.48 -9.63 1.89
CA ALA A 434 -7.27 -9.67 1.07
C ALA A 434 -6.46 -8.36 1.08
N ALA A 435 -7.11 -7.20 1.24
CA ALA A 435 -6.42 -5.92 1.30
C ALA A 435 -5.49 -5.74 2.52
N ASN A 436 -5.69 -6.54 3.56
CA ASN A 436 -4.95 -6.45 4.84
C ASN A 436 -4.17 -7.74 5.15
N THR A 437 -3.96 -8.60 4.17
CA THR A 437 -3.38 -9.94 4.39
C THR A 437 -2.31 -10.21 3.35
N VAL A 438 -1.15 -10.67 3.78
CA VAL A 438 -0.03 -11.01 2.91
C VAL A 438 0.28 -12.50 3.03
N PRO A 439 -0.01 -13.30 2.00
CA PRO A 439 0.39 -14.70 1.95
C PRO A 439 1.91 -14.83 1.92
N MET A 440 2.48 -15.59 2.86
CA MET A 440 3.91 -15.92 2.89
C MET A 440 4.09 -17.38 2.53
N ILE A 441 4.75 -17.64 1.42
CA ILE A 441 5.14 -18.99 0.98
C ILE A 441 6.60 -19.16 1.37
N ASP A 442 6.90 -20.24 2.09
CA ASP A 442 8.27 -20.63 2.50
C ASP A 442 9.11 -21.03 1.30
#